data_350d79ab9e3f95cb4baa24b669ccabc9
#
_entry.id   350d79ab9e3f95cb4baa24b669ccabc9
#
_cell.length_a   1.000
_cell.length_b   1.000
_cell.length_c   1.000
_cell.angle_alpha   90.00
_cell.angle_beta   90.00
_cell.angle_gamma   90.00
#
_symmetry.space_group_name_H-M   'P 1'
#
loop_
_entity.id
_entity.type
_entity.pdbx_description
1 polymer ?
#
loop_
_entity_poly.entity_id
_entity_poly.type
_entity_poly.pdbx_seq_one_letter_code
_entity_poly.pdbx_strand_id
1 'polypeptide(L)'
;MTVNSSETAAFEPARRIRAILPDDGSDRRLLEGLWRDKGVTRADTVPVRAVAALLEAHTRRGRLPEPVLARLVTVIVSLAEADGVFDYIYATARVGRPGGGTVLMDRLSGATVYKLPPGLHEQ
;
A
#
# COMPACT_ATOMS: atom_id res chain seq x y z
N MET A 1 6.17 -4.31 37.36
CA MET A 1 5.83 -5.42 36.48
C MET A 1 6.89 -5.55 35.39
N THR A 2 7.41 -6.71 35.23
CA THR A 2 8.43 -6.94 34.22
C THR A 2 7.76 -7.37 32.93
N VAL A 3 7.88 -6.57 31.89
CA VAL A 3 7.40 -6.93 30.55
C VAL A 3 8.52 -7.73 29.90
N ASN A 4 8.23 -8.91 29.40
CA ASN A 4 9.26 -9.69 28.73
C ASN A 4 9.64 -9.04 27.39
N SER A 5 10.80 -9.36 26.88
CA SER A 5 11.31 -8.72 25.69
C SER A 5 10.46 -9.00 24.43
N SER A 6 9.75 -10.13 24.37
CA SER A 6 8.89 -10.43 23.22
C SER A 6 7.64 -9.54 23.22
N GLU A 7 7.08 -9.21 24.37
CA GLU A 7 5.97 -8.27 24.44
C GLU A 7 6.42 -6.86 24.07
N THR A 8 7.58 -6.45 24.57
CA THR A 8 8.15 -5.14 24.26
C THR A 8 8.43 -5.01 22.76
N ALA A 9 8.94 -6.09 22.14
CA ALA A 9 9.25 -6.11 20.72
C ALA A 9 8.02 -6.21 19.83
N ALA A 10 6.81 -6.30 20.41
CA ALA A 10 5.59 -6.37 19.61
C ALA A 10 5.21 -5.05 18.96
N PHE A 11 5.97 -3.97 19.20
CA PHE A 11 5.68 -2.66 18.65
C PHE A 11 6.95 -2.10 18.02
N GLU A 12 6.90 -1.76 16.74
CA GLU A 12 8.08 -1.31 16.01
C GLU A 12 7.76 -0.10 15.12
N PRO A 13 8.77 0.70 14.76
CA PRO A 13 8.60 1.76 13.78
C PRO A 13 8.14 1.17 12.44
N ALA A 14 7.21 1.86 11.81
CA ALA A 14 6.64 1.38 10.56
C ALA A 14 6.31 2.54 9.63
N ARG A 15 6.06 2.18 8.38
CA ARG A 15 5.56 3.08 7.34
C ARG A 15 4.30 2.51 6.75
N ARG A 16 3.42 3.39 6.35
CA ARG A 16 2.24 3.01 5.57
C ARG A 16 2.40 3.53 4.16
N ILE A 17 2.26 2.65 3.20
CA ILE A 17 2.30 3.00 1.78
C ILE A 17 0.89 2.81 1.25
N ARG A 18 0.37 3.84 0.59
CA ARG A 18 -0.94 3.78 -0.03
C ARG A 18 -0.79 4.08 -1.52
N ALA A 19 -1.44 3.26 -2.33
CA ALA A 19 -1.45 3.45 -3.77
C ALA A 19 -2.90 3.50 -4.24
N ILE A 20 -3.24 4.55 -4.97
CA ILE A 20 -4.54 4.64 -5.63
C ILE A 20 -4.30 4.26 -7.07
N LEU A 21 -4.87 3.13 -7.46
CA LEU A 21 -4.62 2.50 -8.76
C LEU A 21 -5.91 2.44 -9.58
N PRO A 22 -5.79 2.39 -10.90
CA PRO A 22 -6.97 2.16 -11.73
C PRO A 22 -7.60 0.80 -11.42
N ASP A 23 -8.90 0.71 -11.65
CA ASP A 23 -9.65 -0.53 -11.43
C ASP A 23 -9.53 -1.43 -12.65
N ASP A 24 -8.31 -1.95 -12.87
CA ASP A 24 -7.96 -2.74 -14.04
C ASP A 24 -7.23 -4.04 -13.69
N GLY A 25 -7.27 -4.43 -12.40
CA GLY A 25 -6.59 -5.63 -11.93
C GLY A 25 -5.15 -5.40 -11.49
N SER A 26 -4.62 -4.19 -11.65
CA SER A 26 -3.24 -3.89 -11.23
C SER A 26 -3.05 -4.04 -9.73
N ASP A 27 -4.08 -3.78 -8.93
CA ASP A 27 -4.03 -3.96 -7.48
C ASP A 27 -3.80 -5.41 -7.10
N ARG A 28 -4.50 -6.33 -7.75
CA ARG A 28 -4.33 -7.77 -7.45
C ARG A 28 -2.95 -8.26 -7.86
N ARG A 29 -2.49 -7.86 -9.03
CA ARG A 29 -1.14 -8.22 -9.49
C ARG A 29 -0.08 -7.67 -8.54
N LEU A 30 -0.30 -6.45 -8.02
CA LEU A 30 0.61 -5.85 -7.04
C LEU A 30 0.63 -6.65 -5.75
N LEU A 31 -0.53 -7.01 -5.21
CA LEU A 31 -0.58 -7.81 -3.97
C LEU A 31 0.11 -9.15 -4.11
N GLU A 32 -0.11 -9.83 -5.24
CA GLU A 32 0.55 -11.09 -5.53
C GLU A 32 2.07 -10.92 -5.61
N GLY A 33 2.53 -9.87 -6.28
CA GLY A 33 3.96 -9.60 -6.40
C GLY A 33 4.59 -9.20 -5.07
N LEU A 34 3.92 -8.41 -4.27
CA LEU A 34 4.40 -8.05 -2.94
C LEU A 34 4.64 -9.27 -2.08
N TRP A 35 3.70 -10.21 -2.12
CA TRP A 35 3.86 -11.45 -1.37
C TRP A 35 4.98 -12.32 -1.94
N ARG A 36 4.95 -12.57 -3.23
CA ARG A 36 5.89 -13.48 -3.88
C ARG A 36 7.32 -12.95 -3.88
N ASP A 37 7.51 -11.67 -4.18
CA ASP A 37 8.84 -11.11 -4.41
C ASP A 37 9.41 -10.40 -3.19
N LYS A 38 8.56 -9.92 -2.30
CA LYS A 38 8.98 -9.14 -1.13
C LYS A 38 8.57 -9.76 0.21
N GLY A 39 7.78 -10.82 0.18
CA GLY A 39 7.29 -11.44 1.41
C GLY A 39 6.34 -10.55 2.21
N VAL A 40 5.75 -9.55 1.58
CA VAL A 40 4.83 -8.62 2.24
C VAL A 40 3.43 -9.17 2.18
N THR A 41 2.85 -9.44 3.36
CA THR A 41 1.49 -9.96 3.47
C THR A 41 0.55 -8.98 4.14
N ARG A 42 1.08 -7.93 4.75
CA ARG A 42 0.30 -6.94 5.48
C ARG A 42 -0.16 -5.85 4.53
N ALA A 43 -1.05 -6.25 3.63
CA ALA A 43 -1.53 -5.40 2.56
C ALA A 43 -2.98 -5.74 2.23
N ASP A 44 -3.74 -4.76 1.82
CA ASP A 44 -5.12 -4.95 1.40
C ASP A 44 -5.46 -4.04 0.23
N THR A 45 -6.60 -4.29 -0.38
CA THR A 45 -7.14 -3.46 -1.44
C THR A 45 -8.64 -3.27 -1.23
N VAL A 46 -9.09 -2.04 -1.41
CA VAL A 46 -10.51 -1.70 -1.29
C VAL A 46 -10.92 -0.82 -2.46
N PRO A 47 -12.19 -0.90 -2.89
CA PRO A 47 -12.69 0.01 -3.92
C PRO A 47 -12.87 1.42 -3.35
N VAL A 48 -12.51 2.41 -4.14
CA VAL A 48 -12.70 3.82 -3.79
C VAL A 48 -13.15 4.58 -5.03
N ARG A 49 -13.67 5.78 -4.81
CA ARG A 49 -13.91 6.73 -5.88
C ARG A 49 -12.88 7.82 -5.80
N ALA A 50 -12.13 8.02 -6.86
CA ALA A 50 -11.04 8.97 -6.88
C ALA A 50 -11.36 10.10 -7.86
N VAL A 51 -11.03 11.31 -7.45
CA VAL A 51 -11.12 12.51 -8.29
C VAL A 51 -9.69 12.97 -8.55
N ALA A 52 -9.30 13.03 -9.81
CA ALA A 52 -7.98 13.54 -10.20
C ALA A 52 -6.77 12.69 -9.79
N ALA A 53 -6.97 11.58 -9.11
CA ALA A 53 -5.85 10.71 -8.72
C ALA A 53 -5.30 9.90 -9.89
N LEU A 54 -6.15 9.58 -10.87
CA LEU A 54 -5.79 8.76 -12.03
C LEU A 54 -5.67 9.59 -13.29
N LEU A 55 -6.30 10.74 -13.33
CA LEU A 55 -6.36 11.61 -14.50
C LEU A 55 -5.90 12.99 -14.12
N GLU A 56 -5.39 13.73 -15.10
CA GLU A 56 -5.15 15.15 -14.86
C GLU A 56 -6.45 15.84 -14.49
N ALA A 57 -6.35 16.66 -13.45
CA ALA A 57 -7.51 17.41 -12.98
C ALA A 57 -7.79 18.57 -13.93
N HIS A 58 -8.47 18.30 -15.01
CA HIS A 58 -8.97 19.37 -15.86
C HIS A 58 -10.28 19.86 -15.28
N THR A 59 -10.23 20.97 -14.60
CA THR A 59 -11.45 21.62 -14.14
C THR A 59 -11.89 22.60 -15.20
N ARG A 60 -12.97 22.30 -15.90
CA ARG A 60 -13.64 23.27 -16.73
C ARG A 60 -14.53 24.14 -15.82
N ARG A 61 -14.26 25.43 -15.81
CA ARG A 61 -15.11 26.41 -15.12
C ARG A 61 -15.30 26.11 -13.64
N GLY A 62 -14.22 25.66 -12.96
CA GLY A 62 -14.27 25.40 -11.54
C GLY A 62 -15.05 24.16 -11.12
N ARG A 63 -15.43 23.28 -12.06
CA ARG A 63 -16.07 22.03 -11.71
C ARG A 63 -15.05 20.96 -11.42
N LEU A 64 -15.31 20.19 -10.38
CA LEU A 64 -14.50 19.01 -10.10
C LEU A 64 -14.76 17.97 -11.19
N PRO A 65 -13.71 17.22 -11.61
CA PRO A 65 -13.90 16.07 -12.47
C PRO A 65 -14.83 15.05 -11.80
N GLU A 66 -15.53 14.27 -12.60
CA GLU A 66 -16.35 13.18 -12.06
C GLU A 66 -15.47 12.16 -11.37
N PRO A 67 -15.90 11.64 -10.20
CA PRO A 67 -15.17 10.56 -9.54
C PRO A 67 -15.14 9.33 -10.43
N VAL A 68 -13.99 8.67 -10.45
CA VAL A 68 -13.82 7.39 -11.16
C VAL A 68 -13.59 6.29 -10.15
N LEU A 69 -14.03 5.09 -10.51
CA LEU A 69 -13.78 3.92 -9.68
C LEU A 69 -12.28 3.60 -9.70
N ALA A 70 -11.72 3.42 -8.54
CA ALA A 70 -10.31 3.11 -8.37
C ALA A 70 -10.14 2.09 -7.25
N ARG A 71 -8.91 1.64 -7.04
CA ARG A 71 -8.56 0.70 -5.97
C ARG A 71 -7.54 1.38 -5.06
N LEU A 72 -7.79 1.32 -3.76
CA LEU A 72 -6.84 1.80 -2.77
C LEU A 72 -6.14 0.59 -2.17
N VAL A 73 -4.84 0.50 -2.40
CA VAL A 73 -3.97 -0.51 -1.80
C VAL A 73 -3.27 0.12 -0.61
N THR A 74 -3.32 -0.54 0.53
CA THR A 74 -2.64 -0.11 1.75
C THR A 74 -1.66 -1.18 2.17
N VAL A 75 -0.42 -0.79 2.42
CA VAL A 75 0.67 -1.70 2.77
C VAL A 75 1.36 -1.16 4.01
N ILE A 76 1.55 -2.01 5.00
CA ILE A 76 2.29 -1.67 6.21
C ILE A 76 3.62 -2.43 6.19
N VAL A 77 4.70 -1.70 6.31
CA VAL A 77 6.05 -2.27 6.25
C VAL A 77 6.91 -1.73 7.38
N SER A 78 7.95 -2.47 7.70
CA SER A 78 8.96 -1.99 8.65
C SER A 78 9.72 -0.82 8.04
N LEU A 79 10.34 -0.03 8.92
CA LEU A 79 11.16 1.09 8.48
C LEU A 79 12.27 0.64 7.52
N ALA A 80 12.89 -0.50 7.79
CA ALA A 80 13.98 -1.01 6.96
C ALA A 80 13.56 -1.39 5.56
N GLU A 81 12.31 -1.85 5.39
CA GLU A 81 11.79 -2.31 4.10
C GLU A 81 11.12 -1.21 3.30
N ALA A 82 10.81 -0.09 3.94
CA ALA A 82 9.87 0.90 3.38
C ALA A 82 10.28 1.43 2.01
N ASP A 83 11.52 1.86 1.85
CA ASP A 83 11.96 2.45 0.59
C ASP A 83 11.96 1.42 -0.55
N GLY A 84 12.44 0.22 -0.27
CA GLY A 84 12.46 -0.84 -1.27
C GLY A 84 11.06 -1.26 -1.70
N VAL A 85 10.13 -1.34 -0.76
CA VAL A 85 8.74 -1.68 -1.08
C VAL A 85 8.06 -0.55 -1.83
N PHE A 86 8.33 0.70 -1.46
CA PHE A 86 7.80 1.84 -2.20
C PHE A 86 8.23 1.80 -3.66
N ASP A 87 9.53 1.61 -3.90
CA ASP A 87 10.06 1.55 -5.27
C ASP A 87 9.48 0.37 -6.04
N TYR A 88 9.30 -0.77 -5.37
CA TYR A 88 8.68 -1.94 -5.97
C TYR A 88 7.25 -1.65 -6.42
N ILE A 89 6.46 -0.99 -5.56
CA ILE A 89 5.08 -0.64 -5.88
C ILE A 89 5.04 0.31 -7.07
N TYR A 90 5.88 1.34 -7.06
CA TYR A 90 5.93 2.32 -8.14
C TYR A 90 6.19 1.65 -9.48
N ALA A 91 7.16 0.75 -9.52
CA ALA A 91 7.54 0.07 -10.76
C ALA A 91 6.52 -1.00 -11.17
N THR A 92 6.11 -1.85 -10.24
CA THR A 92 5.27 -3.01 -10.53
C THR A 92 3.85 -2.59 -10.93
N ALA A 93 3.28 -1.60 -10.26
CA ALA A 93 1.95 -1.08 -10.58
C ALA A 93 2.00 -0.06 -11.71
N ARG A 94 3.19 0.29 -12.20
CA ARG A 94 3.39 1.23 -13.31
C ARG A 94 2.74 2.58 -13.02
N VAL A 95 2.95 3.08 -11.83
CA VAL A 95 2.36 4.33 -11.37
C VAL A 95 2.81 5.51 -12.22
N GLY A 96 4.02 5.46 -12.76
CA GLY A 96 4.55 6.54 -13.58
C GLY A 96 3.91 6.71 -14.95
N ARG A 97 3.05 5.78 -15.39
CA ARG A 97 2.35 5.90 -16.68
C ARG A 97 1.19 6.88 -16.58
N PRO A 98 0.76 7.50 -17.68
CA PRO A 98 -0.46 8.30 -17.68
C PRO A 98 -1.65 7.47 -17.20
N GLY A 99 -2.41 8.02 -16.25
CA GLY A 99 -3.54 7.30 -15.66
C GLY A 99 -3.16 6.16 -14.75
N GLY A 100 -1.88 6.02 -14.40
CA GLY A 100 -1.39 4.93 -13.56
C GLY A 100 -1.66 5.10 -12.08
N GLY A 101 -2.17 6.23 -11.66
CA GLY A 101 -2.52 6.47 -10.28
C GLY A 101 -1.43 7.21 -9.51
N THR A 102 -1.46 7.04 -8.21
CA THR A 102 -0.50 7.71 -7.33
C THR A 102 -0.09 6.77 -6.20
N VAL A 103 1.09 6.97 -5.67
CA VAL A 103 1.57 6.26 -4.49
C VAL A 103 2.15 7.27 -3.51
N LEU A 104 1.87 7.05 -2.24
CA LEU A 104 2.39 7.90 -1.18
C LEU A 104 2.77 7.06 0.03
N MET A 105 3.66 7.58 0.83
CA MET A 105 4.13 6.91 2.03
C MET A 105 4.09 7.90 3.19
N ASP A 106 3.59 7.43 4.32
CA ASP A 106 3.58 8.23 5.54
C ASP A 106 4.09 7.41 6.72
N ARG A 107 4.44 8.14 7.76
CA ARG A 107 4.95 7.54 8.98
C ARG A 107 3.80 7.10 9.86
N LEU A 108 3.99 5.94 10.50
CA LEU A 108 3.16 5.53 11.60
C LEU A 108 3.97 5.72 12.88
N SER A 109 3.27 6.02 13.98
CA SER A 109 3.92 6.09 15.29
C SER A 109 4.55 4.75 15.66
N GLY A 110 3.94 3.68 15.18
CA GLY A 110 4.45 2.33 15.34
C GLY A 110 3.38 1.34 14.90
N ALA A 111 3.77 0.10 14.78
CA ALA A 111 2.88 -1.00 14.45
C ALA A 111 3.30 -2.25 15.21
N THR A 112 2.33 -3.09 15.52
CA THR A 112 2.67 -4.38 16.12
C THR A 112 3.46 -5.20 15.12
N VAL A 113 4.36 -6.02 15.63
CA VAL A 113 5.11 -6.95 14.81
C VAL A 113 4.13 -8.00 14.28
N TYR A 114 4.06 -8.12 12.96
CA TYR A 114 3.15 -9.05 12.31
C TYR A 114 3.79 -10.43 12.23
N LYS A 115 3.04 -11.44 12.64
CA LYS A 115 3.43 -12.83 12.49
C LYS A 115 2.23 -13.61 11.98
N LEU A 116 2.48 -14.53 11.06
CA LEU A 116 1.43 -15.43 10.62
C LEU A 116 1.04 -16.37 11.77
N PRO A 117 -0.24 -16.71 11.91
CA PRO A 117 -0.66 -17.69 12.90
C PRO A 117 0.06 -19.02 12.71
N PRO A 118 0.28 -19.79 13.81
CA PRO A 118 0.88 -21.11 13.67
C PRO A 118 0.07 -21.99 12.72
N GLY A 119 0.76 -22.74 11.87
CA GLY A 119 0.12 -23.64 10.92
C GLY A 119 -0.23 -23.00 9.58
N LEU A 120 -0.15 -21.67 9.45
CA LEU A 120 -0.28 -21.02 8.16
C LEU A 120 1.07 -20.95 7.48
N HIS A 121 1.12 -21.45 6.27
CA HIS A 121 2.34 -21.41 5.47
C HIS A 121 2.18 -20.47 4.31
N GLU A 122 3.25 -19.75 4.02
CA GLU A 122 3.33 -18.97 2.81
C GLU A 122 3.41 -19.92 1.62
N GLN A 123 2.57 -19.68 0.65
CA GLN A 123 2.55 -20.52 -0.54
C GLN A 123 2.67 -19.70 -1.79
#